data_edf870b4f6c41e8f92d42ba61bc85b02
#
_entry.id   edf870b4f6c41e8f92d42ba61bc85b02
#
_cell.length_a   1.000
_cell.length_b   1.000
_cell.length_c   1.000
_cell.angle_alpha   90.00
_cell.angle_beta   90.00
_cell.angle_gamma   90.00
#
_symmetry.space_group_name_H-M   'P 1'
#
loop_
_entity.id
_entity.type
_entity.pdbx_description
1 polymer ?
#
loop_
_entity_poly.entity_id
_entity_poly.type
_entity_poly.pdbx_seq_one_letter_code
_entity_poly.pdbx_strand_id
1 'polypeptide(L)'
;MTKGANIWGVAIAFGLAASLTAGPLLADTVAPNNVDIVDMEVKASLTGQAGDPAMGRETFADRKKGNCLACHVNADLGELLFHGEVGPELNGVADRWNAEQLRAIVINSKQVFGDQTIMPGFYITSGQSRVAEKFTDKTILSAQDVEDVVAYLLTLKEN
;
A
#
# COMPACT_ATOMS: atom_id res chain seq x y z
N MET A 1 41.57 30.27 72.03
CA MET A 1 42.08 30.21 70.65
C MET A 1 41.57 28.93 69.99
N THR A 2 40.42 28.97 69.29
CA THR A 2 39.89 27.83 68.60
C THR A 2 39.39 28.29 67.22
N LYS A 3 40.04 27.80 66.18
CA LYS A 3 39.75 28.10 64.78
C LYS A 3 38.52 27.30 64.32
N GLY A 4 37.50 27.99 63.81
CA GLY A 4 36.36 27.39 63.14
C GLY A 4 36.71 26.99 61.69
N ALA A 5 36.34 25.77 61.30
CA ALA A 5 36.46 25.28 59.95
C ALA A 5 35.10 25.43 59.24
N ASN A 6 35.06 26.22 58.17
CA ASN A 6 33.91 26.36 57.31
C ASN A 6 33.92 25.21 56.29
N ILE A 7 32.90 24.34 56.32
CA ILE A 7 32.65 23.31 55.31
C ILE A 7 31.64 23.88 54.29
N TRP A 8 32.10 24.11 53.05
CA TRP A 8 31.28 24.49 51.92
C TRP A 8 30.64 23.22 51.37
N GLY A 9 29.33 23.14 51.50
CA GLY A 9 28.56 22.08 50.88
C GLY A 9 28.36 22.37 49.38
N VAL A 10 28.89 21.51 48.53
CA VAL A 10 28.63 21.54 47.08
C VAL A 10 27.32 20.78 46.81
N ALA A 11 26.29 21.51 46.44
CA ALA A 11 25.03 20.92 46.00
C ALA A 11 25.17 20.52 44.50
N ILE A 12 25.23 19.22 44.25
CA ILE A 12 25.17 18.68 42.87
C ILE A 12 23.69 18.57 42.45
N ALA A 13 23.25 19.47 41.58
CA ALA A 13 21.94 19.39 40.97
C ALA A 13 21.96 18.31 39.86
N PHE A 14 21.31 17.18 40.10
CA PHE A 14 21.02 16.17 39.05
C PHE A 14 19.89 16.69 38.16
N GLY A 15 20.24 17.17 36.98
CA GLY A 15 19.28 17.50 35.93
C GLY A 15 18.74 16.22 35.32
N LEU A 16 17.46 15.92 35.53
CA LEU A 16 16.73 14.83 34.85
C LEU A 16 16.45 15.25 33.42
N ALA A 17 17.25 14.79 32.45
CA ALA A 17 16.96 14.96 31.05
C ALA A 17 15.85 13.97 30.66
N ALA A 18 14.62 14.44 30.52
CA ALA A 18 13.51 13.66 29.97
C ALA A 18 13.71 13.49 28.46
N SER A 19 14.18 12.32 28.04
CA SER A 19 14.24 11.95 26.62
C SER A 19 12.82 11.68 26.12
N LEU A 20 12.26 12.62 25.37
CA LEU A 20 11.03 12.42 24.61
C LEU A 20 11.33 11.44 23.46
N THR A 21 11.02 10.16 23.64
CA THR A 21 10.99 9.19 22.54
C THR A 21 9.72 9.45 21.73
N ALA A 22 9.85 10.14 20.58
CA ALA A 22 8.79 10.18 19.60
C ALA A 22 8.61 8.76 19.05
N GLY A 23 7.55 8.07 19.46
CA GLY A 23 7.14 6.81 18.84
C GLY A 23 6.73 7.05 17.38
N PRO A 24 6.80 6.02 16.50
CA PRO A 24 6.32 6.15 15.13
C PRO A 24 4.84 6.53 15.17
N LEU A 25 4.50 7.67 14.58
CA LEU A 25 3.11 7.99 14.24
C LEU A 25 2.66 6.96 13.20
N LEU A 26 1.83 6.00 13.61
CA LEU A 26 1.11 5.17 12.65
C LEU A 26 0.12 6.11 11.94
N ALA A 27 0.33 6.34 10.66
CA ALA A 27 -0.66 7.05 9.86
C ALA A 27 -1.93 6.21 9.82
N ASP A 28 -3.09 6.85 10.03
CA ASP A 28 -4.38 6.17 9.92
C ASP A 28 -4.56 5.68 8.47
N THR A 29 -5.02 4.44 8.34
CA THR A 29 -5.32 3.85 7.04
C THR A 29 -6.50 4.59 6.39
N VAL A 30 -6.32 5.03 5.15
CA VAL A 30 -7.39 5.69 4.38
C VAL A 30 -8.50 4.67 4.08
N ALA A 31 -9.71 4.92 4.60
CA ALA A 31 -10.84 4.03 4.36
C ALA A 31 -11.25 4.03 2.87
N PRO A 32 -11.78 2.91 2.32
CA PRO A 32 -12.13 2.80 0.89
C PRO A 32 -13.03 3.91 0.36
N ASN A 33 -13.99 4.35 1.17
CA ASN A 33 -14.94 5.41 0.79
C ASN A 33 -14.35 6.83 0.92
N ASN A 34 -13.15 6.96 1.43
CA ASN A 34 -12.44 8.23 1.62
C ASN A 34 -11.26 8.39 0.64
N VAL A 35 -11.13 7.48 -0.33
CA VAL A 35 -10.09 7.58 -1.34
C VAL A 35 -10.56 8.49 -2.47
N ASP A 36 -9.84 9.57 -2.69
CA ASP A 36 -10.07 10.49 -3.80
C ASP A 36 -9.17 10.11 -4.98
N ILE A 37 -9.78 9.70 -6.09
CA ILE A 37 -9.09 9.51 -7.37
C ILE A 37 -9.29 10.78 -8.19
N VAL A 38 -8.22 11.53 -8.42
CA VAL A 38 -8.21 12.79 -9.17
C VAL A 38 -7.24 12.66 -10.32
N ASP A 39 -7.66 13.00 -11.53
CA ASP A 39 -6.84 12.93 -12.76
C ASP A 39 -6.18 11.55 -12.96
N MET A 40 -6.93 10.48 -12.66
CA MET A 40 -6.47 9.07 -12.68
C MET A 40 -5.36 8.75 -11.66
N GLU A 41 -5.18 9.54 -10.62
CA GLU A 41 -4.13 9.38 -9.60
C GLU A 41 -4.69 9.33 -8.18
N VAL A 42 -4.03 8.57 -7.32
CA VAL A 42 -4.13 8.63 -5.86
C VAL A 42 -2.75 8.97 -5.31
N LYS A 43 -2.54 10.23 -4.95
CA LYS A 43 -1.21 10.78 -4.59
C LYS A 43 -0.70 10.26 -3.25
N ALA A 44 -1.58 10.12 -2.28
CA ALA A 44 -1.19 9.66 -0.94
C ALA A 44 -1.22 8.15 -0.84
N SER A 45 -0.25 7.57 -0.12
CA SER A 45 -0.31 6.16 0.29
C SER A 45 -1.54 5.92 1.17
N LEU A 46 -2.20 4.77 1.01
CA LEU A 46 -3.37 4.38 1.81
C LEU A 46 -3.02 4.11 3.28
N THR A 47 -1.78 3.77 3.56
CA THR A 47 -1.31 3.38 4.91
C THR A 47 -0.27 4.35 5.46
N GLY A 48 0.26 5.27 4.65
CA GLY A 48 1.42 6.08 5.01
C GLY A 48 2.72 5.27 5.13
N GLN A 49 2.68 3.98 4.79
CA GLN A 49 3.85 3.09 4.79
C GLN A 49 4.23 2.70 3.36
N ALA A 50 5.49 2.39 3.16
CA ALA A 50 5.95 1.87 1.89
C ALA A 50 5.40 0.46 1.65
N GLY A 51 5.05 0.13 0.40
CA GLY A 51 4.72 -1.23 0.01
C GLY A 51 5.96 -2.12 -0.06
N ASP A 52 5.78 -3.40 0.22
CA ASP A 52 6.79 -4.44 0.06
C ASP A 52 6.57 -5.17 -1.27
N PRO A 53 7.49 -5.07 -2.25
CA PRO A 53 7.33 -5.72 -3.54
C PRO A 53 7.31 -7.25 -3.47
N ALA A 54 7.94 -7.88 -2.48
CA ALA A 54 7.88 -9.33 -2.30
C ALA A 54 6.47 -9.76 -1.86
N MET A 55 5.88 -9.07 -0.89
CA MET A 55 4.50 -9.29 -0.46
C MET A 55 3.50 -8.95 -1.57
N GLY A 56 3.81 -7.93 -2.37
CA GLY A 56 3.02 -7.56 -3.54
C GLY A 56 2.99 -8.67 -4.60
N ARG A 57 4.15 -9.29 -4.87
CA ARG A 57 4.27 -10.44 -5.79
C ARG A 57 3.41 -11.64 -5.33
N GLU A 58 3.46 -11.93 -4.04
CA GLU A 58 2.63 -13.00 -3.45
C GLU A 58 1.13 -12.67 -3.56
N THR A 59 0.73 -11.46 -3.18
CA THR A 59 -0.67 -10.99 -3.27
C THR A 59 -1.19 -10.99 -4.71
N PHE A 60 -0.35 -10.60 -5.67
CA PHE A 60 -0.66 -10.61 -7.10
C PHE A 60 -1.00 -12.02 -7.60
N ALA A 61 -0.25 -13.03 -7.18
CA ALA A 61 -0.41 -14.41 -7.57
C ALA A 61 -1.51 -15.17 -6.78
N ASP A 62 -1.83 -14.71 -5.57
CA ASP A 62 -2.77 -15.40 -4.68
C ASP A 62 -4.20 -15.39 -5.22
N ARG A 63 -4.71 -16.58 -5.54
CA ARG A 63 -6.09 -16.79 -6.04
C ARG A 63 -7.19 -16.42 -5.03
N LYS A 64 -6.86 -16.27 -3.76
CA LYS A 64 -7.81 -15.88 -2.70
C LYS A 64 -7.82 -14.36 -2.46
N LYS A 65 -6.83 -13.66 -2.99
CA LYS A 65 -6.66 -12.21 -2.90
C LYS A 65 -6.86 -11.54 -4.27
N GLY A 66 -5.81 -10.94 -4.83
CA GLY A 66 -5.86 -10.23 -6.10
C GLY A 66 -6.19 -11.11 -7.29
N ASN A 67 -5.58 -12.31 -7.34
CA ASN A 67 -5.73 -13.25 -8.46
C ASN A 67 -5.48 -12.59 -9.83
N CYS A 68 -4.50 -11.69 -9.89
CA CYS A 68 -4.26 -10.84 -11.05
C CYS A 68 -3.81 -11.66 -12.28
N LEU A 69 -3.10 -12.79 -12.05
CA LEU A 69 -2.71 -13.73 -13.10
C LEU A 69 -3.88 -14.34 -13.84
N ALA A 70 -5.08 -14.39 -13.26
CA ALA A 70 -6.26 -14.88 -13.96
C ALA A 70 -6.63 -14.04 -15.19
N CYS A 71 -6.16 -12.80 -15.25
CA CYS A 71 -6.47 -11.86 -16.33
C CYS A 71 -5.22 -11.31 -17.03
N HIS A 72 -4.06 -11.29 -16.39
CA HIS A 72 -2.86 -10.63 -16.89
C HIS A 72 -1.69 -11.60 -17.08
N VAL A 73 -1.05 -11.53 -18.23
CA VAL A 73 0.27 -12.14 -18.46
C VAL A 73 1.31 -11.33 -17.69
N ASN A 74 2.24 -12.04 -17.02
CA ASN A 74 3.36 -11.45 -16.29
C ASN A 74 4.57 -12.39 -16.36
N ALA A 75 5.61 -12.00 -17.07
CA ALA A 75 6.79 -12.82 -17.29
C ALA A 75 7.61 -13.06 -16.00
N ASP A 76 7.58 -12.13 -15.04
CA ASP A 76 8.22 -12.30 -13.73
C ASP A 76 7.66 -13.48 -12.92
N LEU A 77 6.44 -13.90 -13.24
CA LEU A 77 5.76 -15.05 -12.64
C LEU A 77 5.69 -16.25 -13.60
N GLY A 78 6.61 -16.34 -14.56
CA GLY A 78 6.62 -17.37 -15.59
C GLY A 78 6.71 -18.82 -15.08
N GLU A 79 7.10 -19.03 -13.81
CA GLU A 79 7.06 -20.33 -13.14
C GLU A 79 5.65 -20.79 -12.77
N LEU A 80 4.67 -19.86 -12.74
CA LEU A 80 3.28 -20.18 -12.45
C LEU A 80 2.54 -20.45 -13.76
N LEU A 81 1.56 -21.36 -13.70
CA LEU A 81 0.74 -21.72 -14.84
C LEU A 81 -0.55 -20.89 -14.90
N PHE A 82 -1.16 -20.85 -16.11
CA PHE A 82 -2.49 -20.29 -16.33
C PHE A 82 -2.56 -18.76 -16.18
N HIS A 83 -1.68 -18.05 -16.86
CA HIS A 83 -1.81 -16.61 -17.07
C HIS A 83 -2.95 -16.33 -18.04
N GLY A 84 -3.88 -15.45 -17.64
CA GLY A 84 -4.98 -15.01 -18.51
C GLY A 84 -4.55 -13.91 -19.47
N GLU A 85 -5.27 -13.78 -20.58
CA GLU A 85 -5.04 -12.79 -21.63
C GLU A 85 -6.21 -11.79 -21.75
N VAL A 86 -7.00 -11.64 -20.67
CA VAL A 86 -8.18 -10.74 -20.65
C VAL A 86 -7.75 -9.28 -20.48
N GLY A 87 -6.77 -9.05 -19.60
CA GLY A 87 -6.14 -7.76 -19.39
C GLY A 87 -4.85 -7.59 -20.18
N PRO A 88 -4.31 -6.36 -20.28
CA PRO A 88 -3.02 -6.15 -20.93
C PRO A 88 -1.89 -6.88 -20.19
N GLU A 89 -0.86 -7.26 -20.94
CA GLU A 89 0.38 -7.78 -20.38
C GLU A 89 1.02 -6.74 -19.45
N LEU A 90 1.60 -7.21 -18.33
CA LEU A 90 2.18 -6.33 -17.30
C LEU A 90 3.70 -6.19 -17.39
N ASN A 91 4.36 -6.85 -18.34
CA ASN A 91 5.76 -6.57 -18.62
C ASN A 91 5.94 -5.10 -18.99
N GLY A 92 6.91 -4.41 -18.41
CA GLY A 92 7.13 -2.98 -18.62
C GLY A 92 6.01 -2.07 -18.10
N VAL A 93 5.14 -2.54 -17.19
CA VAL A 93 4.04 -1.71 -16.66
C VAL A 93 4.54 -0.49 -15.92
N ALA A 94 5.70 -0.58 -15.27
CA ALA A 94 6.34 0.53 -14.56
C ALA A 94 6.88 1.64 -15.49
N ASP A 95 7.02 1.36 -16.78
CA ASP A 95 7.43 2.35 -17.78
C ASP A 95 6.22 3.07 -18.39
N ARG A 96 5.02 2.52 -18.20
CA ARG A 96 3.75 3.08 -18.71
C ARG A 96 2.99 3.90 -17.66
N TRP A 97 3.12 3.55 -16.37
CA TRP A 97 2.34 4.12 -15.28
C TRP A 97 3.23 4.42 -14.07
N ASN A 98 3.00 5.57 -13.44
CA ASN A 98 3.63 5.92 -12.17
C ASN A 98 2.90 5.25 -10.96
N ALA A 99 3.45 5.44 -9.74
CA ALA A 99 2.90 4.84 -8.53
C ALA A 99 1.48 5.30 -8.22
N GLU A 100 1.19 6.59 -8.41
CA GLU A 100 -0.09 7.23 -8.13
C GLU A 100 -1.18 6.69 -9.07
N GLN A 101 -0.82 6.49 -10.34
CA GLN A 101 -1.70 5.93 -11.35
C GLN A 101 -1.96 4.44 -11.13
N LEU A 102 -0.91 3.66 -10.85
CA LEU A 102 -1.06 2.24 -10.53
C LEU A 102 -1.93 2.04 -9.29
N ARG A 103 -1.75 2.89 -8.28
CA ARG A 103 -2.59 2.88 -7.07
C ARG A 103 -4.06 3.12 -7.42
N ALA A 104 -4.35 4.15 -8.20
CA ALA A 104 -5.72 4.46 -8.65
C ALA A 104 -6.34 3.29 -9.43
N ILE A 105 -5.59 2.69 -10.37
CA ILE A 105 -6.02 1.55 -11.19
C ILE A 105 -6.38 0.34 -10.31
N VAL A 106 -5.52 0.00 -9.34
CA VAL A 106 -5.75 -1.14 -8.44
C VAL A 106 -6.94 -0.85 -7.51
N ILE A 107 -7.03 0.35 -6.96
CA ILE A 107 -8.15 0.73 -6.07
C ILE A 107 -9.48 0.62 -6.80
N ASN A 108 -9.63 1.33 -7.93
CA ASN A 108 -10.88 1.37 -8.68
C ASN A 108 -10.64 1.63 -10.18
N SER A 109 -10.34 0.58 -10.92
CA SER A 109 -10.11 0.64 -12.36
C SER A 109 -11.28 1.24 -13.15
N LYS A 110 -12.52 1.09 -12.67
CA LYS A 110 -13.70 1.66 -13.34
C LYS A 110 -13.75 3.17 -13.24
N GLN A 111 -13.27 3.75 -12.16
CA GLN A 111 -13.18 5.20 -12.04
C GLN A 111 -12.06 5.77 -12.94
N VAL A 112 -11.03 4.97 -13.24
CA VAL A 112 -9.92 5.38 -14.11
C VAL A 112 -10.27 5.19 -15.61
N PHE A 113 -10.84 4.03 -15.97
CA PHE A 113 -11.05 3.63 -17.38
C PHE A 113 -12.52 3.59 -17.81
N GLY A 114 -13.46 3.86 -16.89
CA GLY A 114 -14.89 3.80 -17.15
C GLY A 114 -15.52 2.44 -16.86
N ASP A 115 -16.84 2.42 -16.86
CA ASP A 115 -17.67 1.27 -16.44
C ASP A 115 -17.51 0.02 -17.33
N GLN A 116 -17.03 0.19 -18.55
CA GLN A 116 -16.80 -0.91 -19.49
C GLN A 116 -15.60 -1.79 -19.13
N THR A 117 -14.75 -1.32 -18.20
CA THR A 117 -13.60 -2.08 -17.73
C THR A 117 -14.04 -3.33 -16.98
N ILE A 118 -13.50 -4.50 -17.39
CA ILE A 118 -13.76 -5.79 -16.74
C ILE A 118 -13.02 -5.89 -15.39
N MET A 119 -11.83 -5.28 -15.29
CA MET A 119 -11.03 -5.29 -14.08
C MET A 119 -11.86 -4.77 -12.88
N PRO A 120 -11.95 -5.52 -11.76
CA PRO A 120 -12.67 -5.06 -10.58
C PRO A 120 -11.92 -3.94 -9.86
N GLY A 121 -12.63 -3.18 -9.04
CA GLY A 121 -11.99 -2.38 -7.99
C GLY A 121 -11.63 -3.27 -6.81
N PHE A 122 -10.37 -3.25 -6.40
CA PHE A 122 -9.89 -4.13 -5.33
C PHE A 122 -10.00 -3.49 -3.94
N TYR A 123 -10.09 -2.16 -3.88
CA TYR A 123 -10.19 -1.43 -2.61
C TYR A 123 -11.42 -0.51 -2.58
N ILE A 124 -12.58 -1.06 -2.92
CA ILE A 124 -13.90 -0.41 -2.84
C ILE A 124 -14.89 -1.33 -2.15
N THR A 125 -15.91 -0.77 -1.49
CA THR A 125 -16.97 -1.50 -0.79
C THR A 125 -18.33 -1.38 -1.48
N SER A 126 -18.47 -0.48 -2.46
CA SER A 126 -19.72 -0.19 -3.16
C SER A 126 -19.50 -0.05 -4.67
N GLY A 127 -20.58 -0.03 -5.44
CA GLY A 127 -20.52 0.17 -6.91
C GLY A 127 -20.10 -1.08 -7.71
N GLN A 128 -19.90 -2.21 -7.06
CA GLN A 128 -19.63 -3.49 -7.74
C GLN A 128 -20.95 -4.24 -7.98
N SER A 129 -21.09 -4.88 -9.14
CA SER A 129 -22.22 -5.77 -9.45
C SER A 129 -21.82 -7.23 -9.25
N ARG A 130 -22.78 -8.06 -8.83
CA ARG A 130 -22.60 -9.52 -8.66
C ARG A 130 -21.48 -9.89 -7.68
N VAL A 131 -21.35 -9.13 -6.61
CA VAL A 131 -20.37 -9.40 -5.55
C VAL A 131 -20.70 -10.71 -4.86
N ALA A 132 -19.72 -11.60 -4.70
CA ALA A 132 -19.89 -12.81 -3.91
C ALA A 132 -20.16 -12.42 -2.45
N GLU A 133 -21.04 -13.15 -1.78
CA GLU A 133 -21.51 -12.85 -0.41
C GLU A 133 -20.37 -12.58 0.58
N LYS A 134 -19.28 -13.34 0.47
CA LYS A 134 -18.08 -13.15 1.32
C LYS A 134 -17.40 -11.80 1.18
N PHE A 135 -17.63 -11.06 0.09
CA PHE A 135 -17.08 -9.73 -0.19
C PHE A 135 -18.11 -8.60 -0.06
N THR A 136 -19.34 -8.91 0.33
CA THR A 136 -20.36 -7.87 0.55
C THR A 136 -19.85 -6.89 1.61
N ASP A 137 -19.86 -5.60 1.28
CA ASP A 137 -19.37 -4.49 2.12
C ASP A 137 -17.90 -4.63 2.56
N LYS A 138 -17.10 -5.41 1.80
CA LYS A 138 -15.67 -5.59 2.06
C LYS A 138 -14.85 -5.34 0.80
N THR A 139 -13.62 -4.89 1.01
CA THR A 139 -12.63 -4.82 -0.06
C THR A 139 -12.08 -6.20 -0.38
N ILE A 140 -11.60 -6.39 -1.60
CA ILE A 140 -10.89 -7.62 -2.01
C ILE A 140 -9.48 -7.64 -1.41
N LEU A 141 -8.80 -6.50 -1.45
CA LEU A 141 -7.47 -6.29 -0.87
C LEU A 141 -7.56 -5.37 0.36
N SER A 142 -6.64 -5.52 1.29
CA SER A 142 -6.41 -4.52 2.34
C SER A 142 -5.69 -3.29 1.75
N ALA A 143 -5.65 -2.19 2.50
CA ALA A 143 -4.88 -1.01 2.10
C ALA A 143 -3.39 -1.32 1.89
N GLN A 144 -2.80 -2.14 2.78
CA GLN A 144 -1.39 -2.53 2.65
C GLN A 144 -1.18 -3.48 1.47
N ASP A 145 -2.09 -4.44 1.21
CA ASP A 145 -2.01 -5.28 0.00
C ASP A 145 -1.99 -4.43 -1.28
N VAL A 146 -2.73 -3.31 -1.32
CA VAL A 146 -2.70 -2.38 -2.47
C VAL A 146 -1.33 -1.74 -2.61
N GLU A 147 -0.75 -1.20 -1.52
CA GLU A 147 0.58 -0.58 -1.56
C GLU A 147 1.66 -1.61 -1.95
N ASP A 148 1.58 -2.83 -1.44
CA ASP A 148 2.50 -3.91 -1.76
C ASP A 148 2.43 -4.30 -3.24
N VAL A 149 1.20 -4.47 -3.79
CA VAL A 149 1.00 -4.74 -5.22
C VAL A 149 1.52 -3.60 -6.08
N VAL A 150 1.28 -2.34 -5.71
CA VAL A 150 1.84 -1.18 -6.43
C VAL A 150 3.36 -1.20 -6.41
N ALA A 151 3.97 -1.48 -5.25
CA ALA A 151 5.42 -1.60 -5.12
C ALA A 151 5.98 -2.72 -6.01
N TYR A 152 5.29 -3.86 -6.09
CA TYR A 152 5.65 -4.95 -6.99
C TYR A 152 5.54 -4.55 -8.47
N LEU A 153 4.42 -3.96 -8.89
CA LEU A 153 4.21 -3.52 -10.27
C LEU A 153 5.29 -2.53 -10.73
N LEU A 154 5.79 -1.68 -9.83
CA LEU A 154 6.88 -0.74 -10.12
C LEU A 154 8.25 -1.41 -10.35
N THR A 155 8.40 -2.70 -10.03
CA THR A 155 9.60 -3.48 -10.37
C THR A 155 9.56 -4.00 -11.80
N LEU A 156 8.39 -4.08 -12.44
CA LEU A 156 8.17 -4.66 -13.76
C LEU A 156 8.48 -3.63 -14.87
N LYS A 157 9.77 -3.47 -15.16
CA LYS A 157 10.27 -2.61 -16.25
C LYS A 157 10.57 -3.42 -17.50
N GLU A 158 10.56 -2.75 -18.66
CA GLU A 158 11.10 -3.34 -19.89
C GLU A 158 12.63 -3.51 -19.74
N ASN A 159 13.13 -4.68 -20.16
CA ASN A 159 14.58 -4.98 -20.19
C ASN A 159 15.17 -4.57 -21.54
#